data_a358f3ec534b11aeca2fe1e92d1b04fd
#
_entry.id   a358f3ec534b11aeca2fe1e92d1b04fd
#
_cell.length_a   1.000
_cell.length_b   1.000
_cell.length_c   1.000
_cell.angle_alpha   90.00
_cell.angle_beta   90.00
_cell.angle_gamma   90.00
#
_symmetry.space_group_name_H-M   'P 1'
#
loop_
_entity.id
_entity.type
_entity.pdbx_description
1 polymer ?
#
loop_
_entity_poly.entity_id
_entity_poly.type
_entity_poly.pdbx_seq_one_letter_code
_entity_poly.pdbx_strand_id
1 'polypeptide(L)'
;MQTLWKCSLSLAGLYGAAVVGMSAAISHYFQFNMVTEEFSRLVSSTAVLAFQALAILALSLYGSVASKNNELSQAQRWLLALVILGFHLGLWCFVYTVWAGLFELPLYWRQLAPVGGQMLILCWAGLMLLPWLRKNK
;
A
#
# COMPACT_ATOMS: atom_id res chain seq x y z
N MET A 1 2.52 -19.06 -4.10
CA MET A 1 3.15 -17.80 -4.56
C MET A 1 2.40 -17.19 -5.74
N GLN A 2 2.07 -17.90 -6.83
CA GLN A 2 1.32 -17.30 -7.95
C GLN A 2 -0.04 -16.71 -7.57
N THR A 3 -0.76 -17.36 -6.65
CA THR A 3 -2.03 -16.84 -6.12
C THR A 3 -1.83 -15.53 -5.36
N LEU A 4 -0.74 -15.39 -4.58
CA LEU A 4 -0.43 -14.16 -3.87
C LEU A 4 -0.28 -12.98 -4.84
N TRP A 5 0.50 -13.17 -5.92
CA TRP A 5 0.70 -12.12 -6.93
C TRP A 5 -0.61 -11.69 -7.59
N LYS A 6 -1.47 -12.66 -7.96
CA LYS A 6 -2.77 -12.36 -8.56
C LYS A 6 -3.70 -11.62 -7.60
N CYS A 7 -3.82 -12.07 -6.35
CA CYS A 7 -4.63 -11.39 -5.34
C CYS A 7 -4.12 -9.97 -5.08
N SER A 8 -2.80 -9.81 -4.97
CA SER A 8 -2.19 -8.50 -4.75
C SER A 8 -2.42 -7.54 -5.93
N LEU A 9 -2.36 -8.03 -7.18
CA LEU A 9 -2.71 -7.25 -8.37
C LEU A 9 -4.16 -6.78 -8.34
N SER A 10 -5.10 -7.67 -7.98
CA SER A 10 -6.52 -7.32 -7.87
C SER A 10 -6.76 -6.27 -6.79
N LEU A 11 -6.13 -6.42 -5.62
CA LEU A 11 -6.21 -5.44 -4.54
C LEU A 11 -5.59 -4.09 -4.93
N ALA A 12 -4.46 -4.09 -5.63
CA ALA A 12 -3.86 -2.85 -6.13
C ALA A 12 -4.80 -2.11 -7.10
N GLY A 13 -5.51 -2.85 -7.97
CA GLY A 13 -6.56 -2.29 -8.82
C GLY A 13 -7.70 -1.67 -8.02
N LEU A 14 -8.15 -2.34 -6.94
CA LEU A 14 -9.17 -1.83 -6.05
C LEU A 14 -8.71 -0.54 -5.33
N TYR A 15 -7.47 -0.50 -4.87
CA TYR A 15 -6.89 0.71 -4.28
C TYR A 15 -6.85 1.86 -5.29
N GLY A 16 -6.47 1.57 -6.54
CA GLY A 16 -6.50 2.57 -7.61
C GLY A 16 -7.90 3.14 -7.84
N ALA A 17 -8.92 2.29 -7.89
CA ALA A 17 -10.32 2.72 -7.99
C ALA A 17 -10.75 3.58 -6.78
N ALA A 18 -10.36 3.19 -5.57
CA ALA A 18 -10.62 3.97 -4.36
C ALA A 18 -9.94 5.34 -4.40
N VAL A 19 -8.71 5.42 -4.90
CA VAL A 19 -7.98 6.70 -5.10
C VAL A 19 -8.74 7.62 -6.05
N VAL A 20 -9.17 7.11 -7.20
CA VAL A 20 -9.89 7.91 -8.18
C VAL A 20 -11.22 8.41 -7.60
N GLY A 21 -11.98 7.53 -6.95
CA GLY A 21 -13.24 7.91 -6.29
C GLY A 21 -13.04 8.96 -5.19
N MET A 22 -12.02 8.77 -4.33
CA MET A 22 -11.71 9.73 -3.27
C MET A 22 -11.21 11.06 -3.84
N SER A 23 -10.39 11.05 -4.90
CA SER A 23 -9.92 12.26 -5.57
C SER A 23 -11.08 13.08 -6.17
N ALA A 24 -12.06 12.40 -6.75
CA ALA A 24 -13.29 13.05 -7.22
C ALA A 24 -14.09 13.66 -6.05
N ALA A 25 -14.27 12.92 -4.95
CA ALA A 25 -14.95 13.41 -3.76
C ALA A 25 -14.22 14.62 -3.12
N ILE A 26 -12.90 14.59 -3.08
CA ILE A 26 -12.06 15.70 -2.61
C ILE A 26 -12.34 16.95 -3.45
N SER A 27 -12.30 16.84 -4.77
CA SER A 27 -12.44 17.98 -5.68
C SER A 27 -13.85 18.55 -5.72
N HIS A 28 -14.89 17.73 -5.56
CA HIS A 28 -16.27 18.17 -5.76
C HIS A 28 -17.04 18.42 -4.46
N TYR A 29 -16.59 17.86 -3.34
CA TYR A 29 -17.34 17.95 -2.09
C TYR A 29 -16.48 18.41 -0.90
N PHE A 30 -15.41 17.67 -0.58
CA PHE A 30 -14.65 17.91 0.65
C PHE A 30 -13.87 19.22 0.64
N GLN A 31 -13.41 19.66 -0.51
CA GLN A 31 -12.70 20.95 -0.66
C GLN A 31 -13.51 22.14 -0.11
N PHE A 32 -14.82 22.08 -0.17
CA PHE A 32 -15.70 23.17 0.25
C PHE A 32 -16.35 22.96 1.63
N ASN A 33 -16.31 21.75 2.15
CA ASN A 33 -17.08 21.35 3.33
C ASN A 33 -16.23 20.84 4.50
N MET A 34 -14.91 20.72 4.33
CA MET A 34 -13.99 20.26 5.38
C MET A 34 -13.15 21.39 5.96
N VAL A 35 -12.80 21.27 7.24
CA VAL A 35 -11.80 22.14 7.89
C VAL A 35 -10.42 21.86 7.28
N THR A 36 -9.60 22.89 7.15
CA THR A 36 -8.28 22.81 6.47
C THR A 36 -7.40 21.67 6.97
N GLU A 37 -7.38 21.40 8.27
CA GLU A 37 -6.56 20.32 8.84
C GLU A 37 -7.07 18.94 8.42
N GLU A 38 -8.37 18.68 8.48
CA GLU A 38 -8.99 17.43 8.06
C GLU A 38 -8.83 17.20 6.56
N PHE A 39 -9.03 18.27 5.78
CA PHE A 39 -8.82 18.26 4.35
C PHE A 39 -7.36 17.86 4.00
N SER A 40 -6.37 18.45 4.67
CA SER A 40 -4.96 18.10 4.49
C SER A 40 -4.68 16.63 4.81
N ARG A 41 -5.25 16.09 5.89
CA ARG A 41 -5.14 14.67 6.25
C ARG A 41 -5.76 13.76 5.20
N LEU A 42 -6.92 14.15 4.66
CA LEU A 42 -7.62 13.38 3.61
C LEU A 42 -6.78 13.34 2.32
N VAL A 43 -6.28 14.48 1.87
CA VAL A 43 -5.44 14.59 0.67
C VAL A 43 -4.15 13.79 0.84
N SER A 44 -3.45 13.94 1.97
CA SER A 44 -2.20 13.24 2.24
C SER A 44 -2.38 11.72 2.30
N SER A 45 -3.41 11.22 2.98
CA SER A 45 -3.68 9.78 3.05
C SER A 45 -4.10 9.19 1.71
N THR A 46 -4.84 9.96 0.89
CA THR A 46 -5.19 9.56 -0.48
C THR A 46 -3.95 9.50 -1.39
N ALA A 47 -3.02 10.44 -1.23
CA ALA A 47 -1.74 10.43 -1.96
C ALA A 47 -0.87 9.22 -1.56
N VAL A 48 -0.81 8.89 -0.27
CA VAL A 48 -0.12 7.67 0.21
C VAL A 48 -0.78 6.43 -0.38
N LEU A 49 -2.11 6.34 -0.40
CA LEU A 49 -2.83 5.23 -1.02
C LEU A 49 -2.49 5.08 -2.51
N ALA A 50 -2.47 6.18 -3.25
CA ALA A 50 -2.13 6.19 -4.68
C ALA A 50 -0.71 5.68 -4.92
N PHE A 51 0.26 6.23 -4.19
CA PHE A 51 1.67 5.84 -4.30
C PHE A 51 1.88 4.36 -3.99
N GLN A 52 1.28 3.87 -2.90
CA GLN A 52 1.41 2.48 -2.51
C GLN A 52 0.66 1.52 -3.44
N ALA A 53 -0.48 1.92 -3.99
CA ALA A 53 -1.19 1.12 -5.00
C ALA A 53 -0.32 0.86 -6.23
N LEU A 54 0.38 1.89 -6.73
CA LEU A 54 1.33 1.75 -7.85
C LEU A 54 2.54 0.89 -7.48
N ALA A 55 3.09 1.05 -6.27
CA ALA A 55 4.21 0.24 -5.80
C ALA A 55 3.81 -1.24 -5.70
N ILE A 56 2.68 -1.54 -5.08
CA ILE A 56 2.15 -2.91 -4.96
C ILE A 56 1.88 -3.51 -6.35
N LEU A 57 1.28 -2.74 -7.27
CA LEU A 57 1.03 -3.16 -8.63
C LEU A 57 2.34 -3.57 -9.33
N ALA A 58 3.34 -2.69 -9.32
CA ALA A 58 4.63 -2.91 -9.95
C ALA A 58 5.37 -4.14 -9.36
N LEU A 59 5.42 -4.25 -8.03
CA LEU A 59 6.08 -5.36 -7.35
C LEU A 59 5.37 -6.69 -7.58
N SER A 60 4.03 -6.68 -7.63
CA SER A 60 3.24 -7.89 -7.89
C SER A 60 3.39 -8.37 -9.33
N LEU A 61 3.45 -7.45 -10.29
CA LEU A 61 3.77 -7.78 -11.69
C LEU A 61 5.17 -8.36 -11.80
N TYR A 62 6.18 -7.68 -11.21
CA TYR A 62 7.54 -8.18 -11.17
C TYR A 62 7.62 -9.58 -10.55
N GLY A 63 7.03 -9.77 -9.38
CA GLY A 63 7.01 -11.05 -8.68
C GLY A 63 6.35 -12.16 -9.49
N SER A 64 5.26 -11.84 -10.20
CA SER A 64 4.55 -12.78 -11.07
C SER A 64 5.41 -13.25 -12.25
N VAL A 65 6.02 -12.31 -12.96
CA VAL A 65 6.83 -12.58 -14.16
C VAL A 65 8.14 -13.27 -13.79
N ALA A 66 8.91 -12.70 -12.87
CA ALA A 66 10.22 -13.20 -12.46
C ALA A 66 10.12 -14.57 -11.74
N SER A 67 9.01 -14.81 -11.02
CA SER A 67 8.76 -16.14 -10.43
C SER A 67 8.43 -17.20 -11.48
N LYS A 68 7.71 -16.83 -12.54
CA LYS A 68 7.39 -17.74 -13.64
C LYS A 68 8.65 -18.13 -14.43
N ASN A 69 9.57 -17.19 -14.62
CA ASN A 69 10.82 -17.39 -15.35
C ASN A 69 11.94 -17.99 -14.47
N ASN A 70 11.70 -18.31 -13.20
CA ASN A 70 12.71 -18.77 -12.24
C ASN A 70 13.92 -17.82 -12.05
N GLU A 71 13.72 -16.51 -12.26
CA GLU A 71 14.75 -15.49 -12.15
C GLU A 71 15.06 -15.10 -10.70
N LEU A 72 14.10 -15.33 -9.79
CA LEU A 72 14.23 -15.01 -8.37
C LEU A 72 14.81 -16.17 -7.56
N SER A 73 15.77 -15.86 -6.69
CA SER A 73 16.19 -16.80 -5.65
C SER A 73 15.06 -17.06 -4.66
N GLN A 74 15.15 -18.14 -3.89
CA GLN A 74 14.19 -18.47 -2.83
C GLN A 74 14.08 -17.31 -1.82
N ALA A 75 15.19 -16.72 -1.40
CA ALA A 75 15.24 -15.61 -0.47
C ALA A 75 14.55 -14.35 -1.04
N GLN A 76 14.80 -14.03 -2.31
CA GLN A 76 14.15 -12.91 -2.99
C GLN A 76 12.62 -13.09 -3.08
N ARG A 77 12.16 -14.31 -3.36
CA ARG A 77 10.70 -14.60 -3.41
C ARG A 77 10.04 -14.39 -2.07
N TRP A 78 10.66 -14.83 -0.97
CA TRP A 78 10.12 -14.63 0.38
C TRP A 78 10.18 -13.18 0.80
N LEU A 79 11.30 -12.49 0.58
CA LEU A 79 11.40 -11.06 0.90
C LEU A 79 10.34 -10.25 0.14
N LEU A 80 10.19 -10.48 -1.16
CA LEU A 80 9.20 -9.78 -1.97
C LEU A 80 7.77 -10.07 -1.49
N ALA A 81 7.46 -11.30 -1.13
CA ALA A 81 6.16 -11.68 -0.57
C ALA A 81 5.90 -10.97 0.77
N LEU A 82 6.88 -10.95 1.67
CA LEU A 82 6.78 -10.28 2.96
C LEU A 82 6.59 -8.76 2.80
N VAL A 83 7.34 -8.14 1.89
CA VAL A 83 7.21 -6.70 1.60
C VAL A 83 5.83 -6.38 1.06
N ILE A 84 5.31 -7.14 0.10
CA ILE A 84 3.96 -6.90 -0.46
C ILE A 84 2.88 -7.09 0.60
N LEU A 85 2.96 -8.13 1.43
CA LEU A 85 2.03 -8.33 2.54
C LEU A 85 2.13 -7.18 3.55
N GLY A 86 3.34 -6.75 3.88
CA GLY A 86 3.58 -5.61 4.75
C GLY A 86 3.03 -4.30 4.19
N PHE A 87 3.14 -4.07 2.88
CA PHE A 87 2.50 -2.92 2.23
C PHE A 87 0.98 -2.97 2.34
N HIS A 88 0.35 -4.12 2.10
CA HIS A 88 -1.11 -4.24 2.26
C HIS A 88 -1.55 -3.97 3.70
N LEU A 89 -0.91 -4.59 4.69
CA LEU A 89 -1.25 -4.42 6.09
C LEU A 89 -0.97 -2.99 6.58
N GLY A 90 0.21 -2.45 6.27
CA GLY A 90 0.59 -1.09 6.65
C GLY A 90 -0.33 -0.05 6.03
N LEU A 91 -0.68 -0.21 4.75
CA LEU A 91 -1.61 0.66 4.05
C LEU A 91 -3.02 0.59 4.65
N TRP A 92 -3.50 -0.60 4.95
CA TRP A 92 -4.79 -0.79 5.62
C TRP A 92 -4.81 -0.11 6.98
N CYS A 93 -3.82 -0.38 7.83
CA CYS A 93 -3.72 0.24 9.15
C CYS A 93 -3.67 1.78 9.05
N PHE A 94 -2.89 2.32 8.13
CA PHE A 94 -2.72 3.77 7.99
C PHE A 94 -3.97 4.44 7.41
N VAL A 95 -4.42 4.03 6.23
CA VAL A 95 -5.53 4.69 5.51
C VAL A 95 -6.85 4.49 6.24
N TYR A 96 -7.15 3.25 6.67
CA TYR A 96 -8.39 2.98 7.42
C TYR A 96 -8.49 3.86 8.67
N THR A 97 -7.41 3.96 9.45
CA THR A 97 -7.44 4.73 10.70
C THR A 97 -7.63 6.22 10.45
N VAL A 98 -6.98 6.77 9.41
CA VAL A 98 -7.13 8.18 9.03
C VAL A 98 -8.56 8.46 8.54
N TRP A 99 -9.06 7.65 7.61
CA TRP A 99 -10.40 7.86 7.04
C TRP A 99 -11.51 7.59 8.05
N ALA A 100 -11.37 6.54 8.88
CA ALA A 100 -12.35 6.27 9.92
C ALA A 100 -12.44 7.42 10.94
N GLY A 101 -11.31 8.07 11.26
CA GLY A 101 -11.30 9.26 12.11
C GLY A 101 -11.95 10.48 11.46
N LEU A 102 -11.77 10.66 10.14
CA LEU A 102 -12.35 11.77 9.39
C LEU A 102 -13.86 11.63 9.14
N PHE A 103 -14.33 10.40 8.97
CA PHE A 103 -15.74 10.09 8.67
C PHE A 103 -16.53 9.61 9.89
N GLU A 104 -16.00 9.82 11.10
CA GLU A 104 -16.64 9.45 12.37
C GLU A 104 -17.06 7.97 12.45
N LEU A 105 -16.35 7.10 11.74
CA LEU A 105 -16.60 5.67 11.79
C LEU A 105 -16.09 5.08 13.13
N PRO A 106 -16.64 3.95 13.61
CA PRO A 106 -16.17 3.32 14.84
C PRO A 106 -14.67 3.05 14.82
N LEU A 107 -13.94 3.74 15.67
CA LEU A 107 -12.46 3.69 15.75
C LEU A 107 -12.05 2.88 16.98
N TYR A 108 -11.98 1.58 16.84
CA TYR A 108 -11.51 0.72 17.92
C TYR A 108 -9.99 0.81 18.15
N TRP A 109 -9.21 1.32 17.18
CA TRP A 109 -7.76 1.20 17.17
C TRP A 109 -7.06 2.47 16.63
N ARG A 110 -7.25 3.60 17.31
CA ARG A 110 -6.61 4.89 16.92
C ARG A 110 -5.08 4.81 16.79
N GLN A 111 -4.44 3.88 17.50
CA GLN A 111 -2.99 3.70 17.52
C GLN A 111 -2.44 2.99 16.27
N LEU A 112 -3.28 2.50 15.37
CA LEU A 112 -2.81 1.77 14.18
C LEU A 112 -2.22 2.68 13.10
N ALA A 113 -2.58 3.97 13.03
CA ALA A 113 -2.04 4.85 12.00
C ALA A 113 -0.50 4.98 12.07
N PRO A 114 0.12 5.29 13.25
CA PRO A 114 1.57 5.31 13.36
C PRO A 114 2.23 3.96 13.06
N VAL A 115 1.61 2.86 13.50
CA VAL A 115 2.10 1.50 13.23
C VAL A 115 2.07 1.20 11.73
N GLY A 116 0.98 1.55 11.06
CA GLY A 116 0.86 1.40 9.61
C GLY A 116 1.95 2.18 8.87
N GLY A 117 2.18 3.44 9.23
CA GLY A 117 3.23 4.26 8.64
C GLY A 117 4.64 3.68 8.84
N GLN A 118 4.97 3.23 10.05
CA GLN A 118 6.25 2.57 10.33
C GLN A 118 6.43 1.29 9.51
N MET A 119 5.36 0.49 9.37
CA MET A 119 5.36 -0.72 8.58
C MET A 119 5.66 -0.44 7.10
N LEU A 120 5.06 0.62 6.54
CA LEU A 120 5.34 1.05 5.16
C LEU A 120 6.82 1.43 4.99
N ILE A 121 7.39 2.19 5.93
CA ILE A 121 8.82 2.58 5.92
C ILE A 121 9.71 1.32 5.94
N LEU A 122 9.44 0.38 6.85
CA LEU A 122 10.21 -0.86 6.95
C LEU A 122 10.13 -1.71 5.67
N CYS A 123 8.97 -1.75 5.01
CA CYS A 123 8.80 -2.44 3.75
C CYS A 123 9.64 -1.81 2.63
N TRP A 124 9.68 -0.48 2.55
CA TRP A 124 10.55 0.25 1.62
C TRP A 124 12.03 -0.02 1.90
N ALA A 125 12.44 0.00 3.17
CA ALA A 125 13.80 -0.36 3.57
C ALA A 125 14.13 -1.83 3.19
N GLY A 126 13.18 -2.74 3.37
CA GLY A 126 13.32 -4.14 2.97
C GLY A 126 13.57 -4.31 1.47
N LEU A 127 12.96 -3.48 0.62
CA LEU A 127 13.21 -3.51 -0.83
C LEU A 127 14.65 -3.20 -1.21
N MET A 128 15.37 -2.41 -0.43
CA MET A 128 16.79 -2.11 -0.67
C MET A 128 17.66 -3.36 -0.60
N LEU A 129 17.21 -4.39 0.12
CA LEU A 129 17.94 -5.66 0.25
C LEU A 129 17.69 -6.61 -0.93
N LEU A 130 16.64 -6.39 -1.71
CA LEU A 130 16.22 -7.31 -2.78
C LEU A 130 17.33 -7.61 -3.82
N PRO A 131 18.09 -6.63 -4.31
CA PRO A 131 19.18 -6.87 -5.27
C PRO A 131 20.33 -7.73 -4.70
N TRP A 132 20.61 -7.56 -3.39
CA TRP A 132 21.73 -8.23 -2.71
C TRP A 132 21.49 -9.70 -2.39
N LEU A 133 20.23 -10.14 -2.42
CA LEU A 133 19.85 -11.54 -2.20
C LEU A 133 19.92 -12.39 -3.49
N ARG A 134 20.44 -11.82 -4.57
CA ARG A 134 20.58 -12.52 -5.85
C ARG A 134 21.61 -13.65 -5.69
N LYS A 135 21.24 -14.83 -6.14
CA LYS A 135 22.16 -15.98 -6.15
C LYS A 135 23.30 -15.67 -7.12
N ASN A 136 24.53 -15.65 -6.64
CA ASN A 136 25.69 -15.63 -7.53
C ASN A 136 25.61 -16.86 -8.43
N LYS A 137 25.58 -16.66 -9.72
CA LYS A 137 25.64 -17.74 -10.72
C LYS A 137 27.02 -18.33 -10.74
#